data_c88ee655ab05bf0a235f4781d0d847da
#
_entry.id   c88ee655ab05bf0a235f4781d0d847da
#
_cell.length_a   1.000
_cell.length_b   1.000
_cell.length_c   1.000
_cell.angle_alpha   90.00
_cell.angle_beta   90.00
_cell.angle_gamma   90.00
#
_symmetry.space_group_name_H-M   'P 1'
#
loop_
_entity.id
_entity.type
_entity.pdbx_description
1 polymer ?
#
loop_
_entity_poly.entity_id
_entity_poly.type
_entity_poly.pdbx_seq_one_letter_code
_entity_poly.pdbx_strand_id
1 'polypeptide(L)'
;SLKTHILSNRYRAYIRVMEPMKSGRIHYHLLVALHSDIRTGFDFPAVYRQDYSSANKAIRSEWSFWRKTAPKYGFGRTELMPVRSNSEGIGRYVGKYISKGIESRTEQFKGVRLVEYSRKAKIASTRFQFVSGGSYEWRRKLSIFVHYIADNMGCEPSFDGLRRVLGSRWSYHWRDFIMNIE
;
A
#
# COMPACT_ATOMS: atom_id res chain seq x y z
N SER A 1 -9.31 -5.31 -21.78
CA SER A 1 -9.09 -4.31 -20.73
C SER A 1 -7.61 -4.06 -20.51
N LEU A 2 -7.24 -2.93 -19.91
CA LEU A 2 -5.83 -2.64 -19.55
C LEU A 2 -5.20 -3.78 -18.74
N LYS A 3 -5.95 -4.32 -17.79
CA LYS A 3 -5.51 -5.45 -16.95
C LYS A 3 -5.08 -6.65 -17.77
N THR A 4 -5.96 -7.13 -18.62
CA THR A 4 -5.75 -8.38 -19.39
C THR A 4 -4.71 -8.21 -20.48
N HIS A 5 -4.76 -7.10 -21.21
CA HIS A 5 -3.90 -6.89 -22.38
C HIS A 5 -2.49 -6.39 -22.01
N ILE A 6 -2.38 -5.60 -20.96
CA ILE A 6 -1.11 -4.94 -20.60
C ILE A 6 -0.54 -5.46 -19.28
N LEU A 7 -1.28 -5.26 -18.17
CA LEU A 7 -0.69 -5.48 -16.85
C LEU A 7 -0.27 -6.93 -16.63
N SER A 8 -1.13 -7.88 -16.98
CA SER A 8 -0.86 -9.31 -16.76
C SER A 8 0.23 -9.87 -17.66
N ASN A 9 0.44 -9.29 -18.85
CA ASN A 9 1.39 -9.79 -19.83
C ASN A 9 2.75 -9.10 -19.75
N ARG A 10 2.77 -7.79 -19.41
CA ARG A 10 3.97 -6.98 -19.41
C ARG A 10 4.74 -7.06 -18.07
N TYR A 11 4.05 -7.24 -16.95
CA TYR A 11 4.63 -7.13 -15.62
C TYR A 11 4.61 -8.46 -14.87
N ARG A 12 5.67 -8.69 -14.09
CA ARG A 12 5.75 -9.86 -13.19
C ARG A 12 4.64 -9.80 -12.13
N ALA A 13 4.39 -8.62 -11.61
CA ALA A 13 3.34 -8.36 -10.64
C ALA A 13 2.90 -6.90 -10.70
N TYR A 14 1.69 -6.61 -10.25
CA TYR A 14 1.19 -5.24 -10.12
C TYR A 14 0.21 -5.10 -8.95
N ILE A 15 0.13 -3.87 -8.44
CA ILE A 15 -0.90 -3.40 -7.53
C ILE A 15 -1.48 -2.14 -8.14
N ARG A 16 -2.80 -2.04 -8.22
CA ARG A 16 -3.53 -0.86 -8.68
C ARG A 16 -4.42 -0.35 -7.57
N VAL A 17 -4.31 0.92 -7.23
CA VAL A 17 -5.19 1.60 -6.28
C VAL A 17 -5.99 2.66 -7.02
N MET A 18 -7.30 2.66 -6.81
CA MET A 18 -8.22 3.66 -7.31
C MET A 18 -8.42 4.73 -6.24
N GLU A 19 -8.14 5.98 -6.58
CA GLU A 19 -8.36 7.14 -5.73
C GLU A 19 -9.45 8.02 -6.38
N PRO A 20 -10.70 8.00 -5.84
CA PRO A 20 -11.72 8.95 -6.27
C PRO A 20 -11.32 10.36 -5.85
N MET A 21 -11.38 11.30 -6.77
CA MET A 21 -11.11 12.70 -6.51
C MET A 21 -12.40 13.45 -6.18
N LYS A 22 -12.33 14.51 -5.38
CA LYS A 22 -13.49 15.39 -5.08
C LYS A 22 -14.15 15.96 -6.34
N SER A 23 -13.41 16.07 -7.43
CA SER A 23 -13.91 16.51 -8.73
C SER A 23 -14.72 15.45 -9.50
N GLY A 24 -14.93 14.27 -8.95
CA GLY A 24 -15.55 13.12 -9.61
C GLY A 24 -14.61 12.35 -10.55
N ARG A 25 -13.39 12.85 -10.79
CA ARG A 25 -12.37 12.12 -11.56
C ARG A 25 -11.81 10.96 -10.77
N ILE A 26 -11.34 9.94 -11.48
CA ILE A 26 -10.63 8.81 -10.88
C ILE A 26 -9.14 8.96 -11.15
N HIS A 27 -8.34 8.89 -10.09
CA HIS A 27 -6.90 8.80 -10.17
C HIS A 27 -6.46 7.37 -9.84
N TYR A 28 -5.61 6.79 -10.68
CA TYR A 28 -5.06 5.46 -10.43
C TYR A 28 -3.59 5.54 -10.05
N HIS A 29 -3.25 4.89 -8.95
CA HIS A 29 -1.87 4.59 -8.59
C HIS A 29 -1.56 3.16 -9.00
N LEU A 30 -0.57 2.99 -9.85
CA LEU A 30 -0.17 1.69 -10.38
C LEU A 30 1.28 1.41 -9.99
N LEU A 31 1.48 0.41 -9.16
CA LEU A 31 2.79 -0.15 -8.85
C LEU A 31 3.00 -1.39 -9.71
N VAL A 32 4.10 -1.45 -10.41
CA VAL A 32 4.45 -2.57 -11.29
C VAL A 32 5.82 -3.12 -10.96
N ALA A 33 5.95 -4.43 -10.96
CA ALA A 33 7.23 -5.11 -10.87
C ALA A 33 7.61 -5.63 -12.27
N LEU A 34 8.71 -5.14 -12.80
CA LEU A 34 9.27 -5.61 -14.05
C LEU A 34 9.99 -6.95 -13.84
N HIS A 35 10.37 -7.60 -14.93
CA HIS A 35 11.15 -8.86 -14.91
C HIS A 35 12.62 -8.63 -14.54
N SER A 36 13.15 -7.44 -14.84
CA SER A 36 14.50 -7.00 -14.47
C SER A 36 14.46 -5.64 -13.79
N ASP A 37 15.47 -5.33 -12.97
CA ASP A 37 15.62 -4.01 -12.38
C ASP A 37 16.20 -3.03 -13.42
N ILE A 38 15.43 -1.98 -13.72
CA ILE A 38 15.81 -0.95 -14.67
C ILE A 38 16.27 0.35 -13.99
N ARG A 39 16.43 0.35 -12.66
CA ARG A 39 16.71 1.58 -11.86
C ARG A 39 18.18 1.95 -11.81
N THR A 40 19.06 1.17 -12.41
CA THR A 40 20.50 1.40 -12.36
C THR A 40 20.85 2.83 -12.83
N GLY A 41 21.57 3.54 -11.97
CA GLY A 41 22.03 4.91 -12.24
C GLY A 41 20.97 6.00 -12.16
N PHE A 42 19.73 5.71 -11.73
CA PHE A 42 18.68 6.70 -11.63
C PHE A 42 18.87 7.62 -10.42
N ASP A 43 19.01 8.92 -10.70
CA ASP A 43 19.17 9.97 -9.68
C ASP A 43 17.81 10.64 -9.40
N PHE A 44 17.20 10.29 -8.25
CA PHE A 44 15.92 10.85 -7.83
C PHE A 44 15.99 12.37 -7.55
N PRO A 45 17.01 12.89 -6.83
CA PRO A 45 17.18 14.32 -6.64
C PRO A 45 17.26 15.12 -7.95
N ALA A 46 18.00 14.63 -8.94
CA ALA A 46 18.09 15.28 -10.26
C ALA A 46 16.71 15.34 -10.94
N VAL A 47 15.97 14.24 -10.92
CA VAL A 47 14.63 14.17 -11.55
C VAL A 47 13.63 15.10 -10.86
N TYR A 48 13.70 15.28 -9.54
CA TYR A 48 12.88 16.28 -8.82
C TYR A 48 13.18 17.72 -9.29
N ARG A 49 14.41 18.00 -9.72
CA ARG A 49 14.80 19.27 -10.35
C ARG A 49 14.56 19.31 -11.87
N GLN A 50 13.81 18.34 -12.40
CA GLN A 50 13.49 18.19 -13.82
C GLN A 50 14.69 17.81 -14.71
N ASP A 51 15.78 17.37 -14.13
CA ASP A 51 16.92 16.78 -14.84
C ASP A 51 16.71 15.27 -15.00
N TYR A 52 16.42 14.86 -16.21
CA TYR A 52 16.14 13.45 -16.56
C TYR A 52 17.35 12.76 -17.21
N SER A 53 18.55 13.33 -17.12
CA SER A 53 19.77 12.78 -17.74
C SER A 53 20.11 11.40 -17.21
N SER A 54 19.88 11.14 -15.93
CA SER A 54 20.09 9.86 -15.25
C SER A 54 19.10 8.75 -15.65
N ALA A 55 17.99 9.08 -16.33
CA ALA A 55 17.04 8.08 -16.80
C ALA A 55 17.63 7.31 -17.99
N ASN A 56 17.97 6.05 -17.75
CA ASN A 56 18.54 5.16 -18.75
C ASN A 56 17.53 4.80 -19.87
N LYS A 57 18.00 4.14 -20.91
CA LYS A 57 17.18 3.77 -22.09
C LYS A 57 15.97 2.92 -21.69
N ALA A 58 16.08 2.03 -20.72
CA ALA A 58 14.99 1.14 -20.29
C ALA A 58 13.88 1.93 -19.59
N ILE A 59 14.21 2.87 -18.70
CA ILE A 59 13.25 3.77 -18.03
C ILE A 59 12.57 4.65 -19.07
N ARG A 60 13.31 5.27 -19.98
CA ARG A 60 12.75 6.11 -21.05
C ARG A 60 11.82 5.34 -21.98
N SER A 61 12.13 4.08 -22.28
CA SER A 61 11.26 3.18 -23.04
C SER A 61 9.96 2.91 -22.32
N GLU A 62 10.01 2.66 -21.01
CA GLU A 62 8.81 2.44 -20.19
C GLU A 62 7.94 3.70 -20.10
N TRP A 63 8.53 4.89 -19.95
CA TRP A 63 7.81 6.17 -20.03
C TRP A 63 7.12 6.36 -21.38
N SER A 64 7.83 6.10 -22.47
CA SER A 64 7.29 6.19 -23.82
C SER A 64 6.13 5.22 -24.03
N PHE A 65 6.29 3.98 -23.56
CA PHE A 65 5.24 2.97 -23.62
C PHE A 65 3.95 3.45 -22.94
N TRP A 66 4.03 3.94 -21.71
CA TRP A 66 2.84 4.39 -20.98
C TRP A 66 2.19 5.62 -21.60
N ARG A 67 2.96 6.62 -22.06
CA ARG A 67 2.43 7.79 -22.74
C ARG A 67 1.62 7.44 -24.00
N LYS A 68 2.03 6.38 -24.72
CA LYS A 68 1.36 5.90 -25.93
C LYS A 68 0.19 4.96 -25.64
N THR A 69 0.27 4.22 -24.52
CA THR A 69 -0.67 3.13 -24.22
C THR A 69 -1.84 3.61 -23.38
N ALA A 70 -1.61 4.43 -22.36
CA ALA A 70 -2.65 4.86 -21.43
C ALA A 70 -3.84 5.55 -22.13
N PRO A 71 -3.64 6.46 -23.09
CA PRO A 71 -4.77 7.08 -23.80
C PRO A 71 -5.67 6.10 -24.54
N LYS A 72 -5.11 4.98 -25.03
CA LYS A 72 -5.89 3.94 -25.73
C LYS A 72 -6.89 3.23 -24.80
N TYR A 73 -6.70 3.35 -23.51
CA TYR A 73 -7.57 2.79 -22.46
C TYR A 73 -8.37 3.86 -21.71
N GLY A 74 -8.44 5.08 -22.25
CA GLY A 74 -9.21 6.18 -21.68
C GLY A 74 -8.54 6.91 -20.51
N PHE A 75 -7.23 6.69 -20.28
CA PHE A 75 -6.49 7.42 -19.26
C PHE A 75 -5.90 8.70 -19.84
N GLY A 76 -5.89 9.76 -19.03
CA GLY A 76 -5.26 11.03 -19.36
C GLY A 76 -3.75 11.02 -19.16
N ARG A 77 -3.25 12.09 -18.53
CA ARG A 77 -1.82 12.24 -18.21
C ARG A 77 -1.32 11.10 -17.32
N THR A 78 -0.16 10.58 -17.69
CA THR A 78 0.56 9.56 -16.92
C THR A 78 1.90 10.09 -16.46
N GLU A 79 2.26 9.73 -15.22
CA GLU A 79 3.58 9.93 -14.66
C GLU A 79 4.13 8.55 -14.30
N LEU A 80 5.42 8.34 -14.54
CA LEU A 80 6.12 7.10 -14.18
C LEU A 80 7.37 7.46 -13.41
N MET A 81 7.51 6.86 -12.24
CA MET A 81 8.70 7.01 -11.41
C MET A 81 9.16 5.63 -10.93
N PRO A 82 10.46 5.33 -10.96
CA PRO A 82 10.99 4.16 -10.30
C PRO A 82 10.66 4.17 -8.79
N VAL A 83 10.44 3.00 -8.22
CA VAL A 83 10.19 2.88 -6.78
C VAL A 83 11.51 3.00 -6.04
N ARG A 84 11.63 3.99 -5.18
CA ARG A 84 12.80 4.26 -4.35
C ARG A 84 12.87 3.36 -3.11
N SER A 85 11.72 2.97 -2.60
CA SER A 85 11.58 2.35 -1.28
C SER A 85 11.68 0.83 -1.31
N ASN A 86 11.97 0.25 -0.15
CA ASN A 86 11.82 -1.17 0.14
C ASN A 86 10.32 -1.58 0.25
N SER A 87 10.07 -2.85 0.56
CA SER A 87 8.71 -3.39 0.69
C SER A 87 7.85 -2.67 1.72
N GLU A 88 8.43 -2.21 2.82
CA GLU A 88 7.73 -1.44 3.85
C GLU A 88 7.30 -0.05 3.36
N GLY A 89 8.18 0.65 2.67
CA GLY A 89 7.86 1.94 2.04
C GLY A 89 6.79 1.81 0.97
N ILE A 90 6.78 0.72 0.21
CA ILE A 90 5.72 0.40 -0.76
C ILE A 90 4.39 0.18 -0.03
N GLY A 91 4.39 -0.57 1.07
CA GLY A 91 3.20 -0.80 1.89
C GLY A 91 2.60 0.50 2.44
N ARG A 92 3.44 1.39 2.97
CA ARG A 92 3.00 2.72 3.45
C ARG A 92 2.45 3.59 2.32
N TYR A 93 3.09 3.58 1.16
CA TYR A 93 2.63 4.31 -0.02
C TYR A 93 1.23 3.84 -0.46
N VAL A 94 1.04 2.53 -0.62
CA VAL A 94 -0.25 1.94 -0.98
C VAL A 94 -1.30 2.24 0.09
N GLY A 95 -0.96 2.05 1.37
CA GLY A 95 -1.84 2.33 2.51
C GLY A 95 -2.36 3.76 2.54
N LYS A 96 -1.51 4.75 2.27
CA LYS A 96 -1.89 6.17 2.17
C LYS A 96 -3.01 6.41 1.15
N TYR A 97 -2.93 5.79 -0.03
CA TYR A 97 -3.95 5.99 -1.06
C TYR A 97 -5.21 5.17 -0.83
N ILE A 98 -5.10 4.03 -0.15
CA ILE A 98 -6.27 3.28 0.32
C ILE A 98 -7.06 4.12 1.33
N SER A 99 -6.41 4.68 2.35
CA SER A 99 -7.06 5.53 3.35
C SER A 99 -7.74 6.73 2.71
N LYS A 100 -7.05 7.45 1.85
CA LYS A 100 -7.64 8.56 1.09
C LYS A 100 -8.83 8.13 0.24
N GLY A 101 -8.75 6.99 -0.44
CA GLY A 101 -9.83 6.45 -1.26
C GLY A 101 -11.05 6.08 -0.42
N ILE A 102 -10.86 5.63 0.83
CA ILE A 102 -11.94 5.34 1.77
C ILE A 102 -12.62 6.65 2.23
N GLU A 103 -11.82 7.64 2.63
CA GLU A 103 -12.29 8.94 3.11
C GLU A 103 -13.03 9.76 2.04
N SER A 104 -12.56 9.68 0.78
CA SER A 104 -13.14 10.40 -0.35
C SER A 104 -14.22 9.62 -1.10
N ARG A 105 -14.60 8.45 -0.61
CA ARG A 105 -15.57 7.57 -1.25
C ARG A 105 -16.96 8.18 -1.22
N THR A 106 -17.47 8.52 -2.38
CA THR A 106 -18.87 8.93 -2.55
C THR A 106 -19.78 7.71 -2.75
N GLU A 107 -21.09 7.89 -2.61
CA GLU A 107 -22.09 6.83 -2.86
C GLU A 107 -21.94 6.20 -4.26
N GLN A 108 -21.53 6.99 -5.26
CA GLN A 108 -21.25 6.53 -6.62
C GLN A 108 -20.22 5.39 -6.68
N PHE A 109 -19.27 5.35 -5.73
CA PHE A 109 -18.21 4.33 -5.68
C PHE A 109 -18.45 3.27 -4.59
N LYS A 110 -19.63 3.25 -3.98
CA LYS A 110 -20.01 2.23 -3.00
C LYS A 110 -19.97 0.83 -3.66
N GLY A 111 -19.32 -0.13 -3.01
CA GLY A 111 -19.12 -1.47 -3.55
C GLY A 111 -17.97 -1.63 -4.56
N VAL A 112 -17.40 -0.54 -5.09
CA VAL A 112 -16.27 -0.62 -6.02
C VAL A 112 -15.00 -1.03 -5.29
N ARG A 113 -14.24 -1.97 -5.87
CA ARG A 113 -12.95 -2.40 -5.32
C ARG A 113 -11.91 -1.32 -5.53
N LEU A 114 -11.43 -0.72 -4.43
CA LEU A 114 -10.40 0.33 -4.48
C LEU A 114 -9.00 -0.21 -4.77
N VAL A 115 -8.71 -1.44 -4.40
CA VAL A 115 -7.39 -2.07 -4.60
C VAL A 115 -7.53 -3.33 -5.42
N GLU A 116 -6.70 -3.45 -6.43
CA GLU A 116 -6.58 -4.64 -7.26
C GLU A 116 -5.11 -5.03 -7.37
N TYR A 117 -4.81 -6.31 -7.34
CA TYR A 117 -3.45 -6.82 -7.46
C TYR A 117 -3.42 -8.11 -8.27
N SER A 118 -2.25 -8.37 -8.87
CA SER A 118 -2.03 -9.62 -9.59
C SER A 118 -1.86 -10.80 -8.63
N ARG A 119 -2.19 -12.01 -9.08
CA ARG A 119 -1.98 -13.23 -8.29
C ARG A 119 -0.51 -13.45 -7.87
N LYS A 120 0.43 -12.91 -8.63
CA LYS A 120 1.88 -12.99 -8.37
C LYS A 120 2.38 -11.90 -7.41
N ALA A 121 1.59 -10.88 -7.12
CA ALA A 121 1.90 -9.94 -6.05
C ALA A 121 1.67 -10.68 -4.72
N LYS A 122 2.76 -11.13 -4.08
CA LYS A 122 2.70 -11.63 -2.70
C LYS A 122 2.43 -10.44 -1.78
N ILE A 123 1.17 -10.08 -1.65
CA ILE A 123 0.72 -9.18 -0.60
C ILE A 123 0.51 -10.07 0.62
N ALA A 124 1.10 -9.69 1.74
CA ALA A 124 0.77 -10.32 3.00
C ALA A 124 -0.76 -10.33 3.10
N SER A 125 -1.34 -11.51 3.25
CA SER A 125 -2.78 -11.64 3.35
C SER A 125 -3.23 -10.88 4.59
N THR A 126 -3.84 -9.72 4.39
CA THR A 126 -4.58 -9.01 5.44
C THR A 126 -5.98 -9.63 5.64
N ARG A 127 -6.22 -10.81 5.11
CA ARG A 127 -7.32 -11.64 5.57
C ARG A 127 -6.98 -12.07 6.99
N PHE A 128 -7.24 -11.19 7.93
CA PHE A 128 -7.59 -11.59 9.26
C PHE A 128 -8.80 -12.51 9.09
N GLN A 129 -8.53 -13.79 9.03
CA GLN A 129 -9.58 -14.75 9.22
C GLN A 129 -9.95 -14.63 10.69
N PHE A 130 -10.99 -13.84 10.97
CA PHE A 130 -11.56 -13.72 12.31
C PHE A 130 -11.89 -15.06 12.96
N VAL A 131 -11.81 -16.14 12.22
CA VAL A 131 -12.20 -17.50 12.57
C VAL A 131 -11.03 -18.48 12.60
N SER A 132 -9.78 -18.06 12.32
CA SER A 132 -8.64 -18.96 12.48
C SER A 132 -8.27 -19.10 13.98
N GLY A 133 -7.91 -20.31 14.42
CA GLY A 133 -7.49 -20.57 15.81
C GLY A 133 -6.40 -19.58 16.28
N GLY A 134 -5.41 -19.28 15.43
CA GLY A 134 -4.37 -18.31 15.77
C GLY A 134 -4.85 -16.86 15.92
N SER A 135 -5.90 -16.45 15.21
CA SER A 135 -6.45 -15.09 15.36
C SER A 135 -7.33 -14.97 16.61
N TYR A 136 -7.98 -16.05 17.02
CA TYR A 136 -8.70 -16.11 18.29
C TYR A 136 -7.72 -15.97 19.46
N GLU A 137 -6.68 -16.79 19.46
CA GLU A 137 -5.65 -16.78 20.48
C GLU A 137 -4.93 -15.43 20.61
N TRP A 138 -4.57 -14.83 19.48
CA TRP A 138 -4.00 -13.48 19.45
C TRP A 138 -4.95 -12.44 20.09
N ARG A 139 -6.24 -12.45 19.74
CA ARG A 139 -7.20 -11.51 20.31
C ARG A 139 -7.40 -11.71 21.80
N ARG A 140 -7.42 -12.97 22.27
CA ARG A 140 -7.50 -13.29 23.69
C ARG A 140 -6.31 -12.68 24.43
N LYS A 141 -5.10 -12.97 23.99
CA LYS A 141 -3.86 -12.44 24.56
C LYS A 141 -3.80 -10.92 24.52
N LEU A 142 -4.19 -10.33 23.40
CA LEU A 142 -4.25 -8.88 23.24
C LEU A 142 -5.29 -8.24 24.18
N SER A 143 -6.44 -8.86 24.37
CA SER A 143 -7.44 -8.39 25.33
C SER A 143 -6.90 -8.41 26.76
N ILE A 144 -6.25 -9.50 27.17
CA ILE A 144 -5.61 -9.60 28.48
C ILE A 144 -4.57 -8.48 28.65
N PHE A 145 -3.72 -8.27 27.65
CA PHE A 145 -2.71 -7.23 27.68
C PHE A 145 -3.31 -5.82 27.80
N VAL A 146 -4.38 -5.54 27.06
CA VAL A 146 -5.06 -4.22 27.11
C VAL A 146 -5.57 -3.92 28.51
N HIS A 147 -6.25 -4.89 29.13
CA HIS A 147 -6.76 -4.71 30.50
C HIS A 147 -5.64 -4.62 31.52
N TYR A 148 -4.62 -5.49 31.40
CA TYR A 148 -3.46 -5.45 32.29
C TYR A 148 -2.79 -4.06 32.30
N ILE A 149 -2.55 -3.46 31.14
CA ILE A 149 -1.96 -2.12 31.04
C ILE A 149 -2.94 -1.06 31.56
N ALA A 150 -4.23 -1.17 31.25
CA ALA A 150 -5.24 -0.24 31.72
C ALA A 150 -5.28 -0.19 33.26
N ASP A 151 -5.29 -1.34 33.91
CA ASP A 151 -5.33 -1.46 35.36
C ASP A 151 -4.05 -0.95 36.04
N ASN A 152 -2.89 -1.26 35.46
CA ASN A 152 -1.60 -0.88 36.05
C ASN A 152 -1.19 0.57 35.77
N MET A 153 -1.64 1.17 34.66
CA MET A 153 -1.25 2.52 34.25
C MET A 153 -2.41 3.53 34.33
N GLY A 154 -3.57 3.11 34.82
CA GLY A 154 -4.72 4.00 35.03
C GLY A 154 -5.24 4.60 33.73
N CYS A 155 -5.26 3.86 32.63
CA CYS A 155 -5.75 4.33 31.35
C CYS A 155 -7.01 3.56 30.91
N GLU A 156 -7.68 4.07 29.90
CA GLU A 156 -8.82 3.41 29.30
C GLU A 156 -8.40 2.10 28.60
N PRO A 157 -9.15 0.96 28.78
CA PRO A 157 -8.82 -0.32 28.14
C PRO A 157 -9.16 -0.26 26.62
N SER A 158 -8.37 0.51 25.89
CA SER A 158 -8.53 0.76 24.46
C SER A 158 -7.17 0.89 23.78
N PHE A 159 -7.14 0.75 22.46
CA PHE A 159 -5.89 0.97 21.69
C PHE A 159 -5.40 2.42 21.77
N ASP A 160 -6.30 3.38 21.95
CA ASP A 160 -5.94 4.78 22.15
C ASP A 160 -5.41 5.03 23.56
N GLY A 161 -5.95 4.34 24.57
CA GLY A 161 -5.38 4.28 25.92
C GLY A 161 -3.96 3.75 25.89
N LEU A 162 -3.72 2.61 25.26
CA LEU A 162 -2.38 2.03 25.10
C LEU A 162 -1.41 2.97 24.37
N ARG A 163 -1.85 3.63 23.30
CA ARG A 163 -1.04 4.62 22.59
C ARG A 163 -0.60 5.77 23.48
N ARG A 164 -1.49 6.23 24.34
CA ARG A 164 -1.23 7.35 25.24
C ARG A 164 -0.14 7.03 26.26
N VAL A 165 -0.18 5.84 26.83
CA VAL A 165 0.74 5.45 27.93
C VAL A 165 1.99 4.73 27.44
N LEU A 166 1.92 3.96 26.36
CA LEU A 166 3.04 3.17 25.84
C LEU A 166 3.66 3.75 24.56
N GLY A 167 3.06 4.80 23.98
CA GLY A 167 3.49 5.40 22.72
C GLY A 167 2.95 4.73 21.47
N SER A 168 3.13 5.38 20.33
CA SER A 168 2.54 4.95 19.04
C SER A 168 3.05 3.61 18.50
N ARG A 169 4.19 3.15 18.98
CA ARG A 169 4.81 1.88 18.58
C ARG A 169 4.64 0.74 19.58
N TRP A 170 3.72 0.87 20.52
CA TRP A 170 3.52 -0.09 21.59
C TRP A 170 3.39 -1.54 21.08
N SER A 171 2.64 -1.77 20.02
CA SER A 171 2.41 -3.11 19.47
C SER A 171 3.68 -3.77 18.94
N TYR A 172 4.67 -2.99 18.49
CA TYR A 172 5.96 -3.49 18.07
C TYR A 172 6.84 -3.84 19.28
N HIS A 173 6.91 -2.97 20.28
CA HIS A 173 7.78 -3.15 21.45
C HIS A 173 7.27 -4.25 22.40
N TRP A 174 5.96 -4.43 22.47
CA TRP A 174 5.32 -5.40 23.38
C TRP A 174 4.89 -6.70 22.69
N ARG A 175 5.23 -6.86 21.41
CA ARG A 175 4.81 -8.04 20.63
C ARG A 175 5.16 -9.35 21.30
N ASP A 176 6.41 -9.51 21.71
CA ASP A 176 6.90 -10.78 22.27
C ASP A 176 6.29 -11.04 23.67
N PHE A 177 6.09 -10.00 24.46
CA PHE A 177 5.36 -10.10 25.71
C PHE A 177 3.92 -10.58 25.49
N ILE A 178 3.19 -9.95 24.56
CA ILE A 178 1.81 -10.33 24.23
C ILE A 178 1.74 -11.76 23.74
N MET A 179 2.69 -12.20 22.91
CA MET A 179 2.72 -13.57 22.39
C MET A 179 2.95 -14.61 23.47
N ASN A 180 3.63 -14.27 24.57
CA ASN A 180 3.93 -15.16 25.69
C ASN A 180 2.90 -15.11 26.84
N ILE A 181 1.82 -14.34 26.73
CA ILE A 181 0.68 -14.40 27.67
C ILE A 181 0.02 -15.77 27.55
N GLU A 182 -0.18 -16.43 28.66
CA GLU A 182 -0.87 -17.72 28.76
C GLU A 182 -2.41 -17.59 28.73
#